data_3bdd55a8f72b2b82ec973359b14760bb
#
_entry.id   3bdd55a8f72b2b82ec973359b14760bb
#
_cell.length_a   1.000
_cell.length_b   1.000
_cell.length_c   1.000
_cell.angle_alpha   90.00
_cell.angle_beta   90.00
_cell.angle_gamma   90.00
#
_symmetry.space_group_name_H-M   'P 1'
#
loop_
_entity.id
_entity.type
_entity.pdbx_description
1 polymer ?
#
loop_
_entity_poly.entity_id
_entity_poly.type
_entity_poly.pdbx_seq_one_letter_code
_entity_poly.pdbx_strand_id
1 'polypeptide(L)'
;MRVLELARRRKTVRGFLPDKPPREDILKALKVAKEAPSGANQQPWRFVVIDDDWLKGKIRELCEREEEKFYSGTKGDLMAWLNAKGFKPEKPFLSEAPYLILVFGHTKAPYWLQSTWIAIGYLLLALEELGLGTVTYTPPNPKPVEELLNVPSEYKLQTILPVGYPADPKPKYKRKKLEEVVSFNEF
;
A
#
# COMPACT_ATOMS: atom_id res chain seq x y z
N MET A 1 3.53 25.41 -0.61
CA MET A 1 3.63 24.41 0.49
C MET A 1 4.10 23.09 -0.09
N ARG A 2 5.32 22.64 0.27
CA ARG A 2 5.93 21.40 -0.26
C ARG A 2 5.04 20.15 -0.11
N VAL A 3 4.40 19.97 1.06
CA VAL A 3 3.49 18.83 1.32
C VAL A 3 2.29 18.83 0.36
N LEU A 4 1.71 20.01 0.06
CA LEU A 4 0.60 20.11 -0.89
C LEU A 4 1.03 19.71 -2.31
N GLU A 5 2.22 20.08 -2.72
CA GLU A 5 2.79 19.71 -4.03
C GLU A 5 3.00 18.20 -4.13
N LEU A 6 3.61 17.59 -3.11
CA LEU A 6 3.77 16.14 -3.01
C LEU A 6 2.42 15.41 -3.06
N ALA A 7 1.45 15.89 -2.26
CA ALA A 7 0.10 15.33 -2.26
C ALA A 7 -0.60 15.46 -3.62
N ARG A 8 -0.36 16.56 -4.36
CA ARG A 8 -0.89 16.76 -5.71
C ARG A 8 -0.22 15.85 -6.75
N ARG A 9 1.10 15.69 -6.68
CA ARG A 9 1.86 14.83 -7.61
C ARG A 9 1.58 13.36 -7.38
N ARG A 10 1.59 12.91 -6.12
CA ARG A 10 1.44 11.50 -5.79
C ARG A 10 0.24 10.87 -6.48
N LYS A 11 0.50 9.84 -7.26
CA LYS A 11 -0.50 9.00 -7.91
C LYS A 11 -0.29 7.52 -7.56
N THR A 12 -1.27 6.69 -7.86
CA THR A 12 -1.13 5.23 -7.80
C THR A 12 -0.31 4.75 -8.99
N VAL A 13 0.73 3.96 -8.73
CA VAL A 13 1.65 3.41 -9.73
C VAL A 13 1.62 1.89 -9.65
N ARG A 14 1.42 1.24 -10.80
CA ARG A 14 1.38 -0.24 -10.94
C ARG A 14 2.34 -0.77 -12.00
N GLY A 15 3.08 0.09 -12.67
CA GLY A 15 4.17 -0.26 -13.59
C GLY A 15 5.45 0.38 -13.09
N PHE A 16 6.54 -0.37 -13.11
CA PHE A 16 7.83 0.03 -12.56
C PHE A 16 8.92 -0.16 -13.59
N LEU A 17 9.95 0.70 -13.56
CA LEU A 17 11.20 0.47 -14.26
C LEU A 17 11.98 -0.68 -13.60
N PRO A 18 12.80 -1.41 -14.34
CA PRO A 18 13.62 -2.50 -13.79
C PRO A 18 14.73 -2.01 -12.86
N ASP A 19 15.07 -0.72 -12.94
CA ASP A 19 16.12 -0.12 -12.12
C ASP A 19 15.72 -0.17 -10.65
N LYS A 20 16.61 -0.73 -9.82
CA LYS A 20 16.39 -0.88 -8.39
C LYS A 20 16.81 0.39 -7.65
N PRO A 21 15.89 1.10 -6.95
CA PRO A 21 16.27 2.24 -6.13
C PRO A 21 17.28 1.85 -5.04
N PRO A 22 18.17 2.77 -4.62
CA PRO A 22 19.06 2.52 -3.49
C PRO A 22 18.28 2.12 -2.23
N ARG A 23 18.77 1.13 -1.49
CA ARG A 23 18.16 0.68 -0.23
C ARG A 23 18.07 1.82 0.79
N GLU A 24 19.00 2.74 0.76
CA GLU A 24 19.02 3.95 1.58
C GLU A 24 17.78 4.82 1.38
N ASP A 25 17.24 4.89 0.16
CA ASP A 25 16.04 5.68 -0.13
C ASP A 25 14.78 5.01 0.47
N ILE A 26 14.71 3.68 0.42
CA ILE A 26 13.67 2.93 1.15
C ILE A 26 13.76 3.20 2.66
N LEU A 27 14.96 3.17 3.22
CA LEU A 27 15.17 3.46 4.63
C LEU A 27 14.84 4.91 5.00
N LYS A 28 15.13 5.89 4.13
CA LYS A 28 14.73 7.30 4.32
C LYS A 28 13.20 7.43 4.38
N ALA A 29 12.49 6.80 3.45
CA ALA A 29 11.02 6.82 3.46
C ALA A 29 10.43 6.17 4.73
N LEU A 30 11.00 5.06 5.19
CA LEU A 30 10.60 4.39 6.42
C LEU A 30 10.92 5.22 7.68
N LYS A 31 12.01 5.99 7.68
CA LYS A 31 12.29 6.95 8.77
C LYS A 31 11.21 8.02 8.88
N VAL A 32 10.65 8.48 7.78
CA VAL A 32 9.50 9.42 7.80
C VAL A 32 8.24 8.71 8.31
N ALA A 33 7.98 7.51 7.83
CA ALA A 33 6.81 6.74 8.24
C ALA A 33 6.73 6.49 9.76
N LYS A 34 7.86 6.19 10.38
CA LYS A 34 7.93 5.93 11.84
C LYS A 34 7.69 7.16 12.72
N GLU A 35 7.79 8.38 12.17
CA GLU A 35 7.49 9.63 12.88
C GLU A 35 5.99 9.95 12.93
N ALA A 36 5.13 9.08 12.38
CA ALA A 36 3.69 9.25 12.45
C ALA A 36 3.19 9.25 13.91
N PRO A 37 2.16 10.04 14.25
CA PRO A 37 1.52 9.95 15.55
C PRO A 37 0.75 8.63 15.71
N SER A 38 0.64 8.17 16.97
CA SER A 38 -0.12 6.96 17.29
C SER A 38 -0.86 7.10 18.62
N GLY A 39 -1.97 6.39 18.78
CA GLY A 39 -2.73 6.36 20.03
C GLY A 39 -1.83 5.94 21.20
N ALA A 40 -1.80 6.78 22.25
CA ALA A 40 -0.93 6.61 23.42
C ALA A 40 0.55 6.33 23.07
N ASN A 41 1.02 6.85 21.93
CA ASN A 41 2.37 6.63 21.41
C ASN A 41 2.78 5.15 21.30
N GLN A 42 1.83 4.26 21.01
CA GLN A 42 2.05 2.81 20.93
C GLN A 42 2.86 2.34 19.72
N GLN A 43 2.94 3.16 18.65
CA GLN A 43 3.73 2.89 17.43
C GLN A 43 3.52 1.44 16.92
N PRO A 44 2.26 1.05 16.67
CA PRO A 44 1.87 -0.36 16.47
C PRO A 44 2.29 -0.94 15.11
N TRP A 45 2.88 -0.14 14.25
CA TRP A 45 3.30 -0.54 12.92
C TRP A 45 4.57 -1.39 12.93
N ARG A 46 4.62 -2.35 12.00
CA ARG A 46 5.82 -3.09 11.64
C ARG A 46 5.96 -3.06 10.13
N PHE A 47 7.15 -2.74 9.64
CA PHE A 47 7.46 -2.76 8.22
C PHE A 47 8.38 -3.92 7.90
N VAL A 48 8.05 -4.69 6.86
CA VAL A 48 8.93 -5.74 6.31
C VAL A 48 9.23 -5.35 4.87
N VAL A 49 10.50 -5.20 4.56
CA VAL A 49 10.97 -4.89 3.21
C VAL A 49 11.47 -6.16 2.55
N ILE A 50 10.95 -6.46 1.37
CA ILE A 50 11.32 -7.63 0.58
C ILE A 50 11.88 -7.16 -0.76
N ASP A 51 13.06 -7.68 -1.09
CA ASP A 51 13.76 -7.44 -2.36
C ASP A 51 14.30 -8.74 -2.97
N ASP A 52 13.92 -9.86 -2.40
CA ASP A 52 14.18 -11.21 -2.92
C ASP A 52 13.12 -11.58 -3.97
N ASP A 53 13.56 -11.88 -5.19
CA ASP A 53 12.66 -12.12 -6.32
C ASP A 53 11.82 -13.39 -6.15
N TRP A 54 12.39 -14.45 -5.56
CA TRP A 54 11.65 -15.68 -5.28
C TRP A 54 10.51 -15.41 -4.28
N LEU A 55 10.81 -14.68 -3.21
CA LEU A 55 9.82 -14.38 -2.17
C LEU A 55 8.73 -13.43 -2.69
N LYS A 56 9.08 -12.43 -3.52
CA LYS A 56 8.12 -11.58 -4.23
C LYS A 56 7.19 -12.40 -5.13
N GLY A 57 7.76 -13.34 -5.89
CA GLY A 57 7.00 -14.27 -6.73
C GLY A 57 6.02 -15.11 -5.93
N LYS A 58 6.43 -15.64 -4.77
CA LYS A 58 5.55 -16.41 -3.87
C LYS A 58 4.43 -15.57 -3.27
N ILE A 59 4.72 -14.34 -2.85
CA ILE A 59 3.70 -13.41 -2.36
C ILE A 59 2.68 -13.10 -3.46
N ARG A 60 3.14 -12.86 -4.69
CA ARG A 60 2.26 -12.65 -5.84
C ARG A 60 1.33 -13.85 -6.07
N GLU A 61 1.88 -15.05 -6.15
CA GLU A 61 1.12 -16.31 -6.34
C GLU A 61 0.01 -16.47 -5.27
N LEU A 62 0.36 -16.25 -4.01
CA LEU A 62 -0.60 -16.32 -2.90
C LEU A 62 -1.70 -15.27 -3.01
N CYS A 63 -1.32 -14.03 -3.32
CA CYS A 63 -2.28 -12.93 -3.48
C CYS A 63 -3.23 -13.16 -4.66
N GLU A 64 -2.71 -13.52 -5.83
CA GLU A 64 -3.51 -13.77 -7.04
C GLU A 64 -4.49 -14.92 -6.83
N ARG A 65 -4.09 -16.00 -6.13
CA ARG A 65 -5.00 -17.10 -5.77
C ARG A 65 -6.16 -16.63 -4.87
N GLU A 66 -5.92 -15.76 -3.92
CA GLU A 66 -6.99 -15.22 -3.07
C GLU A 66 -7.86 -14.20 -3.83
N GLU A 67 -7.29 -13.44 -4.77
CA GLU A 67 -8.04 -12.61 -5.70
C GLU A 67 -8.98 -13.45 -6.59
N GLU A 68 -8.50 -14.56 -7.16
CA GLU A 68 -9.33 -15.47 -7.96
C GLU A 68 -10.53 -15.99 -7.19
N LYS A 69 -10.33 -16.39 -5.92
CA LYS A 69 -11.44 -16.80 -5.04
C LYS A 69 -12.42 -15.65 -4.79
N PHE A 70 -11.91 -14.45 -4.54
CA PHE A 70 -12.74 -13.25 -4.35
C PHE A 70 -13.55 -12.95 -5.61
N TYR A 71 -12.94 -12.95 -6.80
CA TYR A 71 -13.62 -12.68 -8.06
C TYR A 71 -14.65 -13.76 -8.40
N SER A 72 -14.34 -15.04 -8.21
CA SER A 72 -15.28 -16.15 -8.46
C SER A 72 -16.49 -16.13 -7.53
N GLY A 73 -16.34 -15.63 -6.29
CA GLY A 73 -17.42 -15.45 -5.33
C GLY A 73 -18.22 -14.15 -5.48
N THR A 74 -17.68 -13.16 -6.21
CA THR A 74 -18.28 -11.84 -6.34
C THR A 74 -19.32 -11.80 -7.47
N LYS A 75 -20.49 -11.18 -7.23
CA LYS A 75 -21.61 -11.06 -8.19
C LYS A 75 -22.22 -9.65 -8.14
N GLY A 76 -23.14 -9.37 -9.08
CA GLY A 76 -23.93 -8.15 -9.09
C GLY A 76 -23.12 -6.88 -9.32
N ASP A 77 -23.53 -5.79 -8.66
CA ASP A 77 -23.00 -4.44 -8.88
C ASP A 77 -21.49 -4.33 -8.62
N LEU A 78 -20.98 -5.07 -7.63
CA LEU A 78 -19.55 -5.06 -7.32
C LEU A 78 -18.74 -5.64 -8.49
N MET A 79 -19.17 -6.77 -9.05
CA MET A 79 -18.51 -7.36 -10.22
C MET A 79 -18.58 -6.44 -11.44
N ALA A 80 -19.73 -5.83 -11.70
CA ALA A 80 -19.90 -4.86 -12.78
C ALA A 80 -18.96 -3.66 -12.61
N TRP A 81 -18.82 -3.16 -11.39
CA TRP A 81 -17.91 -2.07 -11.07
C TRP A 81 -16.42 -2.46 -11.25
N LEU A 82 -16.01 -3.63 -10.78
CA LEU A 82 -14.64 -4.14 -10.95
C LEU A 82 -14.27 -4.23 -12.44
N ASN A 83 -15.18 -4.81 -13.25
CA ASN A 83 -15.00 -4.93 -14.69
C ASN A 83 -14.93 -3.56 -15.38
N ALA A 84 -15.81 -2.63 -15.03
CA ALA A 84 -15.82 -1.26 -15.57
C ALA A 84 -14.53 -0.48 -15.24
N LYS A 85 -13.87 -0.79 -14.10
CA LYS A 85 -12.56 -0.23 -13.72
C LYS A 85 -11.37 -0.98 -14.30
N GLY A 86 -11.60 -2.11 -14.97
CA GLY A 86 -10.55 -2.96 -15.52
C GLY A 86 -9.69 -3.63 -14.45
N PHE A 87 -10.24 -3.85 -13.26
CA PHE A 87 -9.56 -4.63 -12.22
C PHE A 87 -9.61 -6.11 -12.56
N LYS A 88 -8.50 -6.79 -12.28
CA LYS A 88 -8.30 -8.22 -12.56
C LYS A 88 -7.65 -8.92 -11.39
N PRO A 89 -7.76 -10.26 -11.28
CA PRO A 89 -7.08 -11.03 -10.24
C PRO A 89 -5.55 -10.89 -10.29
N GLU A 90 -4.97 -10.78 -11.49
CA GLU A 90 -3.53 -10.72 -11.69
C GLU A 90 -2.94 -9.43 -11.11
N LYS A 91 -1.83 -9.58 -10.37
CA LYS A 91 -1.12 -8.49 -9.69
C LYS A 91 0.37 -8.49 -10.05
N PRO A 92 0.72 -8.33 -11.34
CA PRO A 92 2.12 -8.41 -11.79
C PRO A 92 3.05 -7.47 -11.04
N PHE A 93 2.56 -6.32 -10.62
CA PHE A 93 3.31 -5.33 -9.87
C PHE A 93 3.89 -5.86 -8.53
N LEU A 94 3.39 -6.98 -8.00
CA LEU A 94 3.93 -7.59 -6.77
C LEU A 94 5.27 -8.29 -7.00
N SER A 95 5.55 -8.76 -8.21
CA SER A 95 6.86 -9.35 -8.57
C SER A 95 7.73 -8.42 -9.40
N GLU A 96 7.13 -7.51 -10.19
CA GLU A 96 7.85 -6.59 -11.07
C GLU A 96 8.48 -5.41 -10.33
N ALA A 97 7.89 -4.98 -9.21
CA ALA A 97 8.48 -3.91 -8.41
C ALA A 97 9.82 -4.35 -7.77
N PRO A 98 10.85 -3.49 -7.79
CA PRO A 98 12.13 -3.77 -7.13
C PRO A 98 12.02 -4.12 -5.65
N TYR A 99 11.07 -3.50 -4.94
CA TYR A 99 10.81 -3.76 -3.52
C TYR A 99 9.33 -3.96 -3.25
N LEU A 100 9.02 -4.78 -2.24
CA LEU A 100 7.73 -4.77 -1.55
C LEU A 100 7.95 -4.27 -0.11
N ILE A 101 7.13 -3.32 0.33
CA ILE A 101 7.04 -2.94 1.74
C ILE A 101 5.70 -3.44 2.27
N LEU A 102 5.74 -4.47 3.11
CA LEU A 102 4.57 -5.00 3.78
C LEU A 102 4.41 -4.27 5.10
N VAL A 103 3.20 -3.77 5.36
CA VAL A 103 2.91 -2.99 6.56
C VAL A 103 1.94 -3.77 7.44
N PHE A 104 2.37 -4.05 8.66
CA PHE A 104 1.60 -4.78 9.67
C PHE A 104 1.22 -3.85 10.82
N GLY A 105 0.08 -4.13 11.45
CA GLY A 105 -0.37 -3.46 12.66
C GLY A 105 -0.51 -4.44 13.83
N HIS A 106 -0.01 -4.06 15.03
CA HIS A 106 -0.10 -4.84 16.25
C HIS A 106 -1.50 -4.71 16.87
N THR A 107 -2.33 -5.72 16.72
CA THR A 107 -3.78 -5.68 16.98
C THR A 107 -4.17 -5.47 18.44
N LYS A 108 -3.26 -5.72 19.38
CA LYS A 108 -3.51 -5.51 20.82
C LYS A 108 -3.27 -4.07 21.28
N ALA A 109 -2.66 -3.21 20.44
CA ALA A 109 -2.46 -1.80 20.78
C ALA A 109 -3.75 -1.00 20.55
N PRO A 110 -4.09 -0.02 21.40
CA PRO A 110 -5.23 0.85 21.16
C PRO A 110 -5.03 1.65 19.85
N TYR A 111 -6.10 1.83 19.11
CA TYR A 111 -6.09 2.58 17.82
C TYR A 111 -5.03 2.10 16.82
N TRP A 112 -4.67 0.83 16.87
CA TRP A 112 -3.60 0.25 16.04
C TRP A 112 -3.86 0.43 14.54
N LEU A 113 -5.10 0.23 14.12
CA LEU A 113 -5.48 0.32 12.71
C LEU A 113 -5.31 1.75 12.19
N GLN A 114 -5.90 2.73 12.89
CA GLN A 114 -5.84 4.14 12.52
C GLN A 114 -4.38 4.63 12.53
N SER A 115 -3.63 4.31 13.59
CA SER A 115 -2.22 4.68 13.73
C SER A 115 -1.37 4.12 12.60
N THR A 116 -1.56 2.84 12.25
CA THR A 116 -0.82 2.20 11.14
C THR A 116 -1.13 2.89 9.80
N TRP A 117 -2.40 3.26 9.54
CA TRP A 117 -2.77 3.94 8.31
C TRP A 117 -2.26 5.39 8.25
N ILE A 118 -2.09 6.08 9.38
CA ILE A 118 -1.39 7.37 9.41
C ILE A 118 0.07 7.20 9.00
N ALA A 119 0.77 6.18 9.53
CA ALA A 119 2.16 5.89 9.15
C ALA A 119 2.28 5.53 7.65
N ILE A 120 1.32 4.78 7.09
CA ILE A 120 1.24 4.53 5.65
C ILE A 120 1.09 5.84 4.88
N GLY A 121 0.25 6.77 5.32
CA GLY A 121 0.10 8.10 4.71
C GLY A 121 1.42 8.88 4.64
N TYR A 122 2.20 8.86 5.73
CA TYR A 122 3.54 9.47 5.79
C TYR A 122 4.49 8.79 4.81
N LEU A 123 4.49 7.45 4.77
CA LEU A 123 5.31 6.67 3.84
C LEU A 123 5.02 7.02 2.38
N LEU A 124 3.74 7.15 2.00
CA LEU A 124 3.33 7.48 0.65
C LEU A 124 3.88 8.83 0.18
N LEU A 125 3.91 9.83 1.04
CA LEU A 125 4.45 11.16 0.72
C LEU A 125 5.98 11.15 0.68
N ALA A 126 6.63 10.40 1.56
CA ALA A 126 8.08 10.24 1.56
C ALA A 126 8.59 9.53 0.29
N LEU A 127 7.89 8.47 -0.15
CA LEU A 127 8.21 7.80 -1.41
C LEU A 127 8.06 8.76 -2.61
N GLU A 128 6.97 9.54 -2.66
CA GLU A 128 6.78 10.55 -3.70
C GLU A 128 7.89 11.62 -3.71
N GLU A 129 8.37 12.04 -2.54
CA GLU A 129 9.48 13.00 -2.43
C GLU A 129 10.78 12.46 -3.02
N LEU A 130 11.02 11.16 -2.87
CA LEU A 130 12.17 10.44 -3.41
C LEU A 130 11.99 10.05 -4.89
N GLY A 131 10.89 10.43 -5.54
CA GLY A 131 10.59 10.07 -6.92
C GLY A 131 10.18 8.60 -7.10
N LEU A 132 9.79 7.91 -6.03
CA LEU A 132 9.39 6.52 -6.04
C LEU A 132 7.86 6.36 -6.13
N GLY A 133 7.43 5.48 -7.03
CA GLY A 133 6.02 5.13 -7.21
C GLY A 133 5.58 3.98 -6.33
N THR A 134 4.29 3.94 -5.99
CA THR A 134 3.68 2.83 -5.27
C THR A 134 2.16 2.77 -5.47
N VAL A 135 1.57 1.65 -5.11
CA VAL A 135 0.14 1.45 -4.87
C VAL A 135 -0.08 0.82 -3.50
N THR A 136 -1.10 1.24 -2.78
CA THR A 136 -1.58 0.50 -1.60
C THR A 136 -2.41 -0.69 -2.10
N TYR A 137 -1.86 -1.89 -1.98
CA TYR A 137 -2.56 -3.13 -2.32
C TYR A 137 -2.91 -3.88 -1.04
N THR A 138 -4.18 -4.14 -0.83
CA THR A 138 -4.68 -4.95 0.29
C THR A 138 -5.26 -6.24 -0.29
N PRO A 139 -4.63 -7.39 -0.06
CA PRO A 139 -5.15 -8.67 -0.53
C PRO A 139 -6.51 -8.99 0.15
N PRO A 140 -7.45 -9.63 -0.54
CA PRO A 140 -8.76 -10.00 0.03
C PRO A 140 -8.62 -10.89 1.27
N ASN A 141 -7.63 -11.77 1.28
CA ASN A 141 -7.25 -12.57 2.44
C ASN A 141 -5.73 -12.49 2.65
N PRO A 142 -5.24 -11.82 3.70
CA PRO A 142 -3.83 -11.68 3.97
C PRO A 142 -3.17 -12.91 4.61
N LYS A 143 -3.94 -13.85 5.15
CA LYS A 143 -3.44 -15.00 5.94
C LYS A 143 -2.35 -15.82 5.23
N PRO A 144 -2.47 -16.20 3.95
CA PRO A 144 -1.42 -16.99 3.31
C PRO A 144 -0.06 -16.27 3.25
N VAL A 145 -0.07 -14.93 3.12
CA VAL A 145 1.16 -14.12 3.16
C VAL A 145 1.70 -14.02 4.58
N GLU A 146 0.82 -13.87 5.57
CA GLU A 146 1.21 -13.85 6.99
C GLU A 146 1.86 -15.19 7.41
N GLU A 147 1.30 -16.32 6.98
CA GLU A 147 1.85 -17.67 7.20
C GLU A 147 3.21 -17.86 6.52
N LEU A 148 3.34 -17.46 5.24
CA LEU A 148 4.60 -17.53 4.50
C LEU A 148 5.74 -16.78 5.22
N LEU A 149 5.42 -15.65 5.85
CA LEU A 149 6.40 -14.79 6.53
C LEU A 149 6.52 -15.10 8.04
N ASN A 150 5.87 -16.13 8.55
CA ASN A 150 5.82 -16.49 9.97
C ASN A 150 5.43 -15.29 10.86
N VAL A 151 4.41 -14.53 10.44
CA VAL A 151 3.95 -13.34 11.16
C VAL A 151 3.31 -13.75 12.48
N PRO A 152 3.74 -13.18 13.64
CA PRO A 152 3.10 -13.46 14.93
C PRO A 152 1.61 -13.09 14.91
N SER A 153 0.78 -13.89 15.61
CA SER A 153 -0.69 -13.78 15.59
C SER A 153 -1.25 -12.41 16.01
N GLU A 154 -0.50 -11.65 16.80
CA GLU A 154 -0.81 -10.30 17.24
C GLU A 154 -0.61 -9.24 16.15
N TYR A 155 0.03 -9.56 15.03
CA TYR A 155 0.20 -8.67 13.90
C TYR A 155 -0.75 -9.05 12.76
N LYS A 156 -1.27 -8.04 12.05
CA LYS A 156 -2.07 -8.22 10.84
C LYS A 156 -1.54 -7.38 9.70
N LEU A 157 -1.40 -8.00 8.54
CA LEU A 157 -1.04 -7.32 7.30
C LEU A 157 -2.14 -6.31 6.91
N GLN A 158 -1.74 -5.06 6.74
CA GLN A 158 -2.65 -3.97 6.35
C GLN A 158 -2.58 -3.67 4.87
N THR A 159 -1.40 -3.67 4.31
CA THR A 159 -1.19 -3.41 2.89
C THR A 159 0.19 -3.89 2.45
N ILE A 160 0.31 -4.18 1.18
CA ILE A 160 1.56 -4.41 0.47
C ILE A 160 1.78 -3.23 -0.46
N LEU A 161 2.93 -2.59 -0.35
CA LEU A 161 3.35 -1.46 -1.15
C LEU A 161 4.48 -1.92 -2.08
N PRO A 162 4.20 -2.24 -3.36
CA PRO A 162 5.25 -2.38 -4.37
C PRO A 162 5.89 -1.02 -4.60
N VAL A 163 7.22 -0.95 -4.58
CA VAL A 163 7.99 0.30 -4.65
C VAL A 163 9.09 0.21 -5.69
N GLY A 164 9.18 1.23 -6.55
CA GLY A 164 10.19 1.37 -7.58
C GLY A 164 10.06 2.70 -8.32
N TYR A 165 10.92 2.93 -9.30
CA TYR A 165 10.78 4.06 -10.20
C TYR A 165 9.54 3.89 -11.07
N PRO A 166 8.65 4.92 -11.16
CA PRO A 166 7.38 4.78 -11.84
C PRO A 166 7.53 4.71 -13.36
N ALA A 167 6.91 3.68 -13.98
CA ALA A 167 6.74 3.55 -15.43
C ALA A 167 5.26 3.57 -15.86
N ASP A 168 4.33 3.81 -14.93
CA ASP A 168 2.88 3.81 -15.17
C ASP A 168 2.45 5.14 -15.82
N PRO A 169 1.96 5.13 -17.09
CA PRO A 169 1.56 6.34 -17.80
C PRO A 169 0.22 6.91 -17.31
N LYS A 170 -0.55 6.16 -16.51
CA LYS A 170 -1.87 6.57 -16.06
C LYS A 170 -1.81 7.86 -15.25
N PRO A 171 -2.64 8.85 -15.56
CA PRO A 171 -2.69 10.11 -14.83
C PRO A 171 -3.29 9.89 -13.43
N LYS A 172 -3.05 10.86 -12.56
CA LYS A 172 -3.76 10.91 -11.27
C LYS A 172 -5.24 11.22 -11.51
N TYR A 173 -6.12 10.47 -10.87
CA TYR A 173 -7.55 10.77 -10.88
C TYR A 173 -7.85 12.10 -10.16
N LYS A 174 -8.83 12.85 -10.72
CA LYS A 174 -9.34 14.08 -10.14
C LYS A 174 -9.86 13.83 -8.71
N ARG A 175 -9.65 14.79 -7.83
CA ARG A 175 -10.22 14.81 -6.49
C ARG A 175 -11.49 15.64 -6.47
N LYS A 176 -12.35 15.38 -5.50
CA LYS A 176 -13.49 16.24 -5.19
C LYS A 176 -13.01 17.66 -4.90
N LYS A 177 -13.86 18.64 -5.12
CA LYS A 177 -13.58 20.01 -4.69
C LYS A 177 -13.57 20.10 -3.16
N LEU A 178 -12.92 21.12 -2.62
CA LEU A 178 -12.80 21.27 -1.17
C LEU A 178 -14.19 21.43 -0.51
N GLU A 179 -15.08 22.16 -1.15
CA GLU A 179 -16.44 22.43 -0.70
C GLU A 179 -17.33 21.15 -0.63
N GLU A 180 -16.96 20.10 -1.36
CA GLU A 180 -17.65 18.80 -1.33
C GLU A 180 -17.22 17.90 -0.15
N VAL A 181 -16.18 18.28 0.57
CA VAL A 181 -15.57 17.45 1.64
C VAL A 181 -15.30 18.21 2.92
N VAL A 182 -15.66 19.50 2.97
CA VAL A 182 -15.48 20.37 4.14
C VAL A 182 -16.78 21.08 4.44
N SER A 183 -17.23 20.94 5.66
CA SER A 183 -18.33 21.72 6.25
C SER A 183 -17.84 22.43 7.51
N PHE A 184 -18.50 23.51 7.89
CA PHE A 184 -18.23 24.24 9.13
C PHE A 184 -19.44 24.17 10.05
N ASN A 185 -19.23 23.68 11.29
CA ASN A 185 -20.20 23.60 12.38
C ASN A 185 -21.38 22.62 12.18
N GLU A 186 -21.60 22.12 10.96
CA GLU A 186 -22.65 21.15 10.60
C GLU A 186 -22.15 20.21 9.51
N PHE A 187 -22.84 19.07 9.29
CA PHE A 187 -22.52 18.10 8.23
C PHE A 187 -23.15 18.50 6.91
#